data_b7ceed6e8bc03e9a4d7ccf086c7a7f37
#
_entry.id   b7ceed6e8bc03e9a4d7ccf086c7a7f37
#
_cell.length_a   1.000
_cell.length_b   1.000
_cell.length_c   1.000
_cell.angle_alpha   90.00
_cell.angle_beta   90.00
_cell.angle_gamma   90.00
#
_symmetry.space_group_name_H-M   'P 1'
#
loop_
_entity.id
_entity.type
_entity.pdbx_description
1 polymer ?
#
loop_
_entity_poly.entity_id
_entity_poly.type
_entity_poly.pdbx_seq_one_letter_code
_entity_poly.pdbx_strand_id
1 'polypeptide(L)'
;RFYVQEGNKRVSVLKSFDAPTIRAYVTRVLPVYSDDPAVRVYYEFLHFYGLCGLYQVHFNRVGDYPKLQAALGFDADHVWSEREKRAFLTAFYTFRTAYYKLSQEPPVTTAEALLVWLHTYTLGDLRVLGPAELEKSIRAVWTELTAYARGGKIEMQTDAEPEASGSGLLGLLAGRMIPGGTLRAAFVHECAPEKSPWIREHDKGRQQLEQALGDT
;
A
#
# COMPACT_ATOMS: atom_id res chain seq x y z
N ARG A 1 -8.38 -7.16 5.16
CA ARG A 1 -9.07 -7.83 4.03
C ARG A 1 -10.49 -8.16 4.43
N PHE A 2 -11.43 -8.12 3.47
CA PHE A 2 -12.82 -8.54 3.70
C PHE A 2 -13.03 -9.90 3.06
N TYR A 3 -13.67 -10.79 3.81
CA TYR A 3 -14.06 -12.11 3.34
C TYR A 3 -15.58 -12.21 3.36
N VAL A 4 -16.16 -12.72 2.28
CA VAL A 4 -17.61 -12.90 2.18
C VAL A 4 -17.97 -14.25 2.80
N GLN A 5 -18.67 -14.24 3.92
CA GLN A 5 -19.20 -15.47 4.55
C GLN A 5 -20.46 -15.94 3.84
N GLU A 6 -21.38 -14.99 3.55
CA GLU A 6 -22.64 -15.28 2.86
C GLU A 6 -22.90 -14.23 1.78
N GLY A 7 -23.63 -14.63 0.72
CA GLY A 7 -24.03 -13.73 -0.34
C GLY A 7 -23.01 -13.57 -1.48
N ASN A 8 -22.14 -14.55 -1.70
CA ASN A 8 -21.12 -14.52 -2.77
C ASN A 8 -21.71 -14.18 -4.15
N LYS A 9 -22.87 -14.77 -4.51
CA LYS A 9 -23.58 -14.49 -5.76
C LYS A 9 -23.97 -13.01 -5.87
N ARG A 10 -24.49 -12.44 -4.77
CA ARG A 10 -24.89 -11.03 -4.71
C ARG A 10 -23.69 -10.10 -4.87
N VAL A 11 -22.61 -10.41 -4.21
CA VAL A 11 -21.34 -9.66 -4.33
C VAL A 11 -20.81 -9.74 -5.75
N SER A 12 -20.79 -10.93 -6.38
CA SER A 12 -20.35 -11.11 -7.76
C SER A 12 -21.18 -10.30 -8.75
N VAL A 13 -22.51 -10.35 -8.63
CA VAL A 13 -23.41 -9.59 -9.50
C VAL A 13 -23.18 -8.09 -9.33
N LEU A 14 -23.13 -7.59 -8.09
CA LEU A 14 -22.90 -6.17 -7.85
C LEU A 14 -21.54 -5.68 -8.35
N LYS A 15 -20.50 -6.53 -8.24
CA LYS A 15 -19.19 -6.24 -8.84
C LYS A 15 -19.24 -6.18 -10.37
N SER A 16 -19.99 -7.05 -11.02
CA SER A 16 -20.12 -7.04 -12.48
C SER A 16 -20.88 -5.82 -13.02
N PHE A 17 -21.63 -5.15 -12.17
CA PHE A 17 -22.32 -3.88 -12.47
C PHE A 17 -21.54 -2.66 -11.94
N ASP A 18 -20.27 -2.81 -11.54
CA ASP A 18 -19.44 -1.75 -10.98
C ASP A 18 -20.10 -0.97 -9.83
N ALA A 19 -20.91 -1.66 -9.03
CA ALA A 19 -21.60 -1.05 -7.90
C ALA A 19 -20.56 -0.52 -6.89
N PRO A 20 -20.57 0.79 -6.55
CA PRO A 20 -19.54 1.40 -5.71
C PRO A 20 -19.60 0.93 -4.26
N THR A 21 -20.75 0.46 -3.81
CA THR A 21 -20.97 0.03 -2.42
C THR A 21 -21.94 -1.14 -2.34
N ILE A 22 -21.76 -1.95 -1.30
CA ILE A 22 -22.64 -3.07 -0.97
C ILE A 22 -23.01 -2.96 0.52
N ARG A 23 -24.28 -2.99 0.84
CA ARG A 23 -24.72 -3.11 2.25
C ARG A 23 -24.42 -4.51 2.77
N ALA A 24 -23.71 -4.59 3.89
CA ALA A 24 -23.37 -5.86 4.54
C ALA A 24 -23.29 -5.70 6.06
N TYR A 25 -23.55 -6.78 6.78
CA TYR A 25 -23.15 -6.91 8.17
C TYR A 25 -21.66 -7.31 8.19
N VAL A 26 -20.85 -6.53 8.89
CA VAL A 26 -19.41 -6.76 8.96
C VAL A 26 -19.02 -7.17 10.37
N THR A 27 -18.53 -8.40 10.51
CA THR A 27 -17.90 -8.85 11.75
C THR A 27 -16.40 -8.59 11.67
N ARG A 28 -15.88 -7.77 12.57
CA ARG A 28 -14.44 -7.51 12.67
C ARG A 28 -13.82 -8.53 13.63
N VAL A 29 -12.94 -9.36 13.10
CA VAL A 29 -12.11 -10.28 13.90
C VAL A 29 -10.79 -9.57 14.21
N LEU A 30 -10.53 -9.33 15.49
CA LEU A 30 -9.26 -8.75 15.94
C LEU A 30 -8.26 -9.88 16.15
N PRO A 31 -7.04 -9.79 15.57
CA PRO A 31 -5.98 -10.74 15.89
C PRO A 31 -5.58 -10.60 17.36
N VAL A 32 -5.13 -11.68 17.96
CA VAL A 32 -4.50 -11.61 19.28
C VAL A 32 -3.24 -10.76 19.16
N TYR A 33 -3.04 -9.83 20.09
CA TYR A 33 -1.85 -8.98 20.09
C TYR A 33 -0.58 -9.84 20.17
N SER A 34 0.37 -9.53 19.33
CA SER A 34 1.67 -10.21 19.27
C SER A 34 2.75 -9.24 18.75
N ASP A 35 4.01 -9.63 18.85
CA ASP A 35 5.13 -8.85 18.31
C ASP A 35 5.27 -8.93 16.79
N ASP A 36 4.38 -9.66 16.10
CA ASP A 36 4.30 -9.65 14.65
C ASP A 36 4.09 -8.20 14.16
N PRO A 37 4.99 -7.69 13.29
CA PRO A 37 4.89 -6.32 12.78
C PRO A 37 3.53 -6.01 12.14
N ALA A 38 2.91 -6.96 11.44
CA ALA A 38 1.61 -6.77 10.82
C ALA A 38 0.50 -6.60 11.86
N VAL A 39 0.58 -7.34 12.98
CA VAL A 39 -0.36 -7.21 14.10
C VAL A 39 -0.17 -5.87 14.81
N ARG A 40 1.08 -5.47 15.06
CA ARG A 40 1.39 -4.18 15.69
C ARG A 40 0.89 -3.01 14.86
N VAL A 41 1.16 -3.00 13.55
CA VAL A 41 0.64 -1.97 12.62
C VAL A 41 -0.88 -1.93 12.64
N TYR A 42 -1.54 -3.11 12.72
CA TYR A 42 -2.99 -3.15 12.79
C TYR A 42 -3.53 -2.53 14.09
N TYR A 43 -2.86 -2.74 15.24
CA TYR A 43 -3.27 -2.11 16.50
C TYR A 43 -3.00 -0.60 16.50
N GLU A 44 -1.92 -0.13 15.89
CA GLU A 44 -1.70 1.30 15.65
C GLU A 44 -2.80 1.89 14.75
N PHE A 45 -3.20 1.18 13.70
CA PHE A 45 -4.35 1.57 12.89
C PHE A 45 -5.64 1.68 13.72
N LEU A 46 -5.93 0.71 14.59
CA LEU A 46 -7.13 0.77 15.42
C LEU A 46 -7.13 2.00 16.36
N HIS A 47 -5.99 2.31 16.95
CA HIS A 47 -5.82 3.50 17.77
C HIS A 47 -6.07 4.77 16.92
N PHE A 48 -5.35 4.92 15.82
CA PHE A 48 -5.50 6.04 14.89
C PHE A 48 -6.94 6.18 14.38
N TYR A 49 -7.58 5.08 14.00
CA TYR A 49 -8.98 5.08 13.58
C TYR A 49 -9.93 5.54 14.69
N GLY A 50 -9.66 5.17 15.93
CA GLY A 50 -10.41 5.66 17.12
C GLY A 50 -10.34 7.18 17.26
N LEU A 51 -9.21 7.80 16.91
CA LEU A 51 -9.01 9.24 17.01
C LEU A 51 -9.66 10.03 15.85
N CYS A 52 -9.62 9.50 14.64
CA CYS A 52 -10.04 10.25 13.46
C CYS A 52 -11.17 9.61 12.63
N GLY A 53 -11.43 8.30 12.78
CA GLY A 53 -12.42 7.59 11.97
C GLY A 53 -12.02 7.40 10.49
N LEU A 54 -10.78 7.67 10.11
CA LEU A 54 -10.30 7.59 8.73
C LEU A 54 -9.75 6.20 8.43
N TYR A 55 -10.47 5.41 7.64
CA TYR A 55 -10.05 4.06 7.23
C TYR A 55 -9.24 4.03 5.93
N GLN A 56 -9.11 5.16 5.23
CA GLN A 56 -8.42 5.26 3.94
C GLN A 56 -6.91 5.35 4.09
N VAL A 57 -6.42 5.67 5.29
CA VAL A 57 -5.00 5.83 5.60
C VAL A 57 -4.42 4.47 5.96
N HIS A 58 -3.54 3.94 5.11
CA HIS A 58 -2.94 2.62 5.29
C HIS A 58 -1.43 2.71 5.29
N PHE A 59 -0.83 2.26 6.38
CA PHE A 59 0.61 2.05 6.53
C PHE A 59 0.93 0.57 6.66
N ASN A 60 2.14 0.20 6.27
CA ASN A 60 2.66 -1.17 6.38
C ASN A 60 3.78 -1.29 7.43
N ARG A 61 4.17 -0.19 8.09
CA ARG A 61 5.25 -0.16 9.05
C ARG A 61 4.80 0.32 10.41
N VAL A 62 5.37 -0.32 11.42
CA VAL A 62 5.17 0.07 12.82
C VAL A 62 5.72 1.48 13.04
N GLY A 63 4.95 2.30 13.72
CA GLY A 63 5.30 3.67 14.09
C GLY A 63 4.90 4.74 13.09
N ASP A 64 4.37 4.41 11.90
CA ASP A 64 4.06 5.42 10.89
C ASP A 64 2.74 6.16 11.16
N TYR A 65 1.77 5.53 11.85
CA TYR A 65 0.58 6.25 12.32
C TYR A 65 0.91 7.37 13.31
N PRO A 66 1.72 7.13 14.37
CA PRO A 66 2.18 8.21 15.24
C PRO A 66 3.00 9.28 14.53
N LYS A 67 3.86 8.89 13.58
CA LYS A 67 4.63 9.86 12.79
C LYS A 67 3.74 10.76 11.95
N LEU A 68 2.67 10.23 11.36
CA LEU A 68 1.70 11.05 10.63
C LEU A 68 1.04 12.06 11.58
N GLN A 69 0.59 11.64 12.78
CA GLN A 69 0.03 12.54 13.79
C GLN A 69 1.01 13.68 14.10
N ALA A 70 2.26 13.34 14.39
CA ALA A 70 3.31 14.32 14.69
C ALA A 70 3.60 15.26 13.49
N ALA A 71 3.67 14.73 12.27
CA ALA A 71 3.88 15.53 11.05
C ALA A 71 2.72 16.51 10.78
N LEU A 72 1.53 16.21 11.28
CA LEU A 72 0.36 17.08 11.21
C LEU A 72 0.32 18.11 12.36
N GLY A 73 1.27 18.03 13.31
CA GLY A 73 1.32 18.88 14.49
C GLY A 73 0.32 18.47 15.58
N PHE A 74 -0.11 17.21 15.58
CA PHE A 74 -1.05 16.66 16.57
C PHE A 74 -0.31 15.84 17.63
N ASP A 75 -0.81 15.91 18.85
CA ASP A 75 -0.39 15.02 19.93
C ASP A 75 -0.87 13.57 19.65
N ALA A 76 -0.23 12.59 20.29
CA ALA A 76 -0.48 11.17 20.05
C ALA A 76 -1.95 10.77 20.23
N ASP A 77 -2.66 11.39 21.18
CA ASP A 77 -4.05 11.10 21.53
C ASP A 77 -5.03 12.19 21.06
N HIS A 78 -4.60 13.06 20.16
CA HIS A 78 -5.45 14.12 19.62
C HIS A 78 -6.65 13.54 18.86
N VAL A 79 -7.85 13.85 19.34
CA VAL A 79 -9.11 13.47 18.67
C VAL A 79 -9.42 14.50 17.58
N TRP A 80 -9.51 14.06 16.35
CA TRP A 80 -9.69 14.94 15.21
C TRP A 80 -11.10 15.53 15.14
N SER A 81 -11.19 16.83 15.03
CA SER A 81 -12.45 17.52 14.71
C SER A 81 -12.89 17.21 13.26
N GLU A 82 -14.18 17.38 12.98
CA GLU A 82 -14.74 17.22 11.62
C GLU A 82 -14.12 18.19 10.60
N ARG A 83 -13.61 19.33 11.07
CA ARG A 83 -12.90 20.30 10.23
C ARG A 83 -11.51 19.76 9.82
N GLU A 84 -10.77 19.19 10.76
CA GLU A 84 -9.44 18.60 10.52
C GLU A 84 -9.55 17.38 9.61
N LYS A 85 -10.52 16.50 9.86
CA LYS A 85 -10.80 15.33 9.01
C LYS A 85 -11.06 15.74 7.56
N ARG A 86 -11.95 16.71 7.34
CA ARG A 86 -12.26 17.19 5.97
C ARG A 86 -11.06 17.85 5.31
N ALA A 87 -10.32 18.67 6.06
CA ALA A 87 -9.12 19.33 5.54
C ALA A 87 -8.05 18.33 5.14
N PHE A 88 -7.82 17.32 5.98
CA PHE A 88 -6.88 16.23 5.69
C PHE A 88 -7.33 15.39 4.49
N LEU A 89 -8.60 14.94 4.45
CA LEU A 89 -9.10 14.14 3.34
C LEU A 89 -9.00 14.87 1.99
N THR A 90 -9.31 16.16 1.97
CA THR A 90 -9.14 16.98 0.76
C THR A 90 -7.68 16.96 0.30
N ALA A 91 -6.75 17.24 1.21
CA ALA A 91 -5.32 17.22 0.93
C ALA A 91 -4.84 15.82 0.50
N PHE A 92 -5.28 14.77 1.21
CA PHE A 92 -4.92 13.38 0.93
C PHE A 92 -5.37 12.94 -0.47
N TYR A 93 -6.59 13.25 -0.87
CA TYR A 93 -7.07 12.89 -2.21
C TYR A 93 -6.44 13.74 -3.31
N THR A 94 -6.14 15.00 -3.06
CA THR A 94 -5.37 15.84 -4.00
C THR A 94 -3.99 15.26 -4.23
N PHE A 95 -3.27 14.92 -3.15
CA PHE A 95 -1.97 14.26 -3.22
C PHE A 95 -2.05 12.92 -3.94
N ARG A 96 -3.03 12.08 -3.57
CA ARG A 96 -3.25 10.77 -4.22
C ARG A 96 -3.41 10.90 -5.73
N THR A 97 -4.22 11.85 -6.19
CA THR A 97 -4.45 12.06 -7.63
C THR A 97 -3.15 12.39 -8.35
N ALA A 98 -2.34 13.29 -7.80
CA ALA A 98 -1.05 13.64 -8.38
C ALA A 98 -0.05 12.46 -8.33
N TYR A 99 -0.04 11.71 -7.23
CA TYR A 99 0.84 10.56 -7.03
C TYR A 99 0.58 9.44 -8.05
N TYR A 100 -0.69 9.06 -8.26
CA TYR A 100 -1.06 8.03 -9.23
C TYR A 100 -0.92 8.48 -10.70
N LYS A 101 -0.89 9.78 -10.98
CA LYS A 101 -0.50 10.29 -12.30
C LYS A 101 0.95 10.02 -12.63
N LEU A 102 1.83 9.98 -11.63
CA LEU A 102 3.27 9.75 -11.83
C LEU A 102 3.61 8.28 -12.04
N SER A 103 2.83 7.37 -11.47
CA SER A 103 3.00 5.93 -11.62
C SER A 103 1.67 5.20 -11.40
N GLN A 104 1.33 4.29 -12.30
CA GLN A 104 0.16 3.41 -12.13
C GLN A 104 0.40 2.36 -11.04
N GLU A 105 1.67 1.97 -10.84
CA GLU A 105 2.12 1.04 -9.80
C GLU A 105 3.14 1.74 -8.89
N PRO A 106 2.66 2.58 -7.95
CA PRO A 106 3.55 3.31 -7.06
C PRO A 106 4.23 2.37 -6.06
N PRO A 107 5.48 2.69 -5.64
CA PRO A 107 6.29 1.80 -4.81
C PRO A 107 5.76 1.62 -3.38
N VAL A 108 4.94 2.56 -2.90
CA VAL A 108 4.40 2.58 -1.53
C VAL A 108 2.94 3.04 -1.53
N THR A 109 2.24 2.85 -0.42
CA THR A 109 0.86 3.35 -0.29
C THR A 109 0.80 4.88 -0.35
N THR A 110 -0.37 5.42 -0.65
CA THR A 110 -0.57 6.88 -0.65
C THR A 110 -0.23 7.52 0.70
N ALA A 111 -0.55 6.84 1.81
CA ALA A 111 -0.27 7.34 3.15
C ALA A 111 1.24 7.38 3.44
N GLU A 112 1.95 6.33 3.07
CA GLU A 112 3.41 6.27 3.18
C GLU A 112 4.08 7.33 2.31
N ALA A 113 3.60 7.49 1.07
CA ALA A 113 4.11 8.52 0.17
C ALA A 113 3.88 9.93 0.73
N LEU A 114 2.69 10.20 1.26
CA LEU A 114 2.37 11.47 1.90
C LEU A 114 3.26 11.70 3.14
N LEU A 115 3.47 10.68 3.96
CA LEU A 115 4.34 10.79 5.14
C LEU A 115 5.78 11.17 4.75
N VAL A 116 6.36 10.51 3.74
CA VAL A 116 7.70 10.86 3.23
C VAL A 116 7.70 12.30 2.66
N TRP A 117 6.69 12.68 1.90
CA TRP A 117 6.58 14.02 1.34
C TRP A 117 6.48 15.09 2.44
N LEU A 118 5.78 14.81 3.55
CA LEU A 118 5.65 15.71 4.71
C LEU A 118 6.96 15.94 5.48
N HIS A 119 8.02 15.19 5.22
CA HIS A 119 9.35 15.49 5.76
C HIS A 119 9.94 16.78 5.18
N THR A 120 9.58 17.12 3.95
CA THR A 120 10.11 18.30 3.25
C THR A 120 9.07 19.41 3.08
N TYR A 121 7.80 19.02 2.98
CA TYR A 121 6.66 19.90 2.71
C TYR A 121 5.63 19.85 3.85
N THR A 122 4.64 20.71 3.81
CA THR A 122 3.56 20.77 4.80
C THR A 122 2.19 20.54 4.15
N LEU A 123 1.18 20.19 4.95
CA LEU A 123 -0.20 20.16 4.45
C LEU A 123 -0.69 21.51 3.92
N GLY A 124 -0.10 22.62 4.38
CA GLY A 124 -0.37 23.95 3.87
C GLY A 124 0.03 24.08 2.40
N ASP A 125 1.16 23.49 2.02
CA ASP A 125 1.67 23.53 0.64
C ASP A 125 0.71 22.82 -0.33
N LEU A 126 0.03 21.74 0.08
CA LEU A 126 -0.99 21.09 -0.75
C LEU A 126 -2.19 21.97 -1.12
N ARG A 127 -2.40 23.08 -0.41
CA ARG A 127 -3.46 24.04 -0.70
C ARG A 127 -3.03 25.15 -1.64
N VAL A 128 -1.72 25.38 -1.72
CA VAL A 128 -1.13 26.49 -2.48
C VAL A 128 -0.52 26.00 -3.79
N LEU A 129 0.09 24.83 -3.79
CA LEU A 129 0.70 24.24 -4.98
C LEU A 129 -0.35 23.91 -6.04
N GLY A 130 -0.10 24.38 -7.26
CA GLY A 130 -0.84 23.95 -8.44
C GLY A 130 -0.56 22.47 -8.78
N PRO A 131 -1.39 21.83 -9.62
CA PRO A 131 -1.24 20.42 -9.95
C PRO A 131 0.15 20.05 -10.50
N ALA A 132 0.72 20.89 -11.38
CA ALA A 132 2.05 20.66 -11.97
C ALA A 132 3.19 20.81 -10.93
N GLU A 133 3.07 21.77 -10.02
CA GLU A 133 4.03 22.01 -8.95
C GLU A 133 3.99 20.88 -7.92
N LEU A 134 2.79 20.36 -7.60
CA LEU A 134 2.61 19.22 -6.74
C LEU A 134 3.24 17.96 -7.36
N GLU A 135 2.99 17.67 -8.64
CA GLU A 135 3.65 16.57 -9.35
C GLU A 135 5.18 16.69 -9.30
N LYS A 136 5.71 17.93 -9.49
CA LYS A 136 7.15 18.20 -9.40
C LYS A 136 7.69 17.95 -7.98
N SER A 137 6.98 18.38 -6.94
CA SER A 137 7.38 18.16 -5.54
C SER A 137 7.39 16.68 -5.18
N ILE A 138 6.41 15.88 -5.66
CA ILE A 138 6.37 14.43 -5.46
C ILE A 138 7.54 13.76 -6.20
N ARG A 139 7.87 14.20 -7.42
CA ARG A 139 9.05 13.71 -8.15
C ARG A 139 10.36 14.00 -7.41
N ALA A 140 10.47 15.15 -6.75
CA ALA A 140 11.65 15.52 -5.98
C ALA A 140 11.95 14.51 -4.85
N VAL A 141 10.91 13.98 -4.18
CA VAL A 141 11.05 12.98 -3.12
C VAL A 141 10.97 11.53 -3.62
N TRP A 142 10.94 11.30 -4.93
CA TRP A 142 10.73 9.94 -5.48
C TRP A 142 11.83 8.95 -5.12
N THR A 143 13.07 9.41 -5.04
CA THR A 143 14.21 8.59 -4.59
C THR A 143 14.02 8.13 -3.15
N GLU A 144 13.55 9.03 -2.28
CA GLU A 144 13.24 8.73 -0.88
C GLU A 144 12.08 7.73 -0.76
N LEU A 145 11.03 7.89 -1.58
CA LEU A 145 9.92 6.93 -1.64
C LEU A 145 10.40 5.53 -2.03
N THR A 146 11.32 5.45 -2.99
CA THR A 146 11.89 4.18 -3.43
C THR A 146 12.79 3.56 -2.35
N ALA A 147 13.58 4.38 -1.66
CA ALA A 147 14.39 3.94 -0.52
C ALA A 147 13.50 3.47 0.64
N TYR A 148 12.46 4.22 0.95
CA TYR A 148 11.46 3.83 1.93
C TYR A 148 10.82 2.47 1.57
N ALA A 149 10.40 2.24 0.33
CA ALA A 149 9.82 0.96 -0.11
C ALA A 149 10.76 -0.24 0.16
N ARG A 150 12.07 -0.04 0.01
CA ARG A 150 13.10 -1.09 0.23
C ARG A 150 13.42 -1.35 1.69
N GLY A 151 12.80 -0.66 2.64
CA GLY A 151 13.09 -0.82 4.07
C GLY A 151 14.31 -0.04 4.56
N GLY A 152 14.87 0.84 3.75
CA GLY A 152 15.96 1.73 4.14
C GLY A 152 15.50 2.71 5.23
N LYS A 153 16.28 2.85 6.31
CA LYS A 153 16.24 4.07 7.12
C LYS A 153 16.73 5.19 6.24
N ILE A 154 15.96 6.27 6.13
CA ILE A 154 16.43 7.50 5.53
C ILE A 154 17.34 8.14 6.59
N GLU A 155 18.65 7.84 6.55
CA GLU A 155 19.66 8.62 7.20
C GLU A 155 20.04 9.71 6.19
N MET A 156 19.79 10.97 6.54
CA MET A 156 20.33 12.09 5.79
C MET A 156 21.84 12.08 5.96
N GLN A 157 22.56 11.59 4.96
CA GLN A 157 23.99 11.85 4.85
C GLN A 157 24.15 13.30 4.38
N THR A 158 24.52 14.14 5.32
CA THR A 158 24.78 15.57 5.09
C THR A 158 26.14 15.82 4.43
N ASP A 159 26.98 14.81 4.26
CA ASP A 159 28.29 14.92 3.64
C ASP A 159 28.49 13.77 2.64
N ALA A 160 28.36 14.05 1.36
CA ALA A 160 28.86 13.21 0.29
C ALA A 160 29.60 14.08 -0.72
N GLU A 161 30.93 14.03 -0.65
CA GLU A 161 31.77 14.40 -1.79
C GLU A 161 31.45 13.50 -3.00
N PRO A 162 31.49 14.02 -4.23
CA PRO A 162 31.16 13.26 -5.41
C PRO A 162 32.31 12.32 -5.79
N GLU A 163 32.28 11.08 -5.35
CA GLU A 163 33.09 10.05 -5.98
C GLU A 163 32.46 9.57 -7.27
N ALA A 164 33.12 9.92 -8.37
CA ALA A 164 32.85 9.40 -9.69
C ALA A 164 33.25 7.92 -9.73
N SER A 165 32.27 7.03 -9.76
CA SER A 165 32.50 5.65 -10.21
C SER A 165 31.31 5.19 -11.03
N GLY A 166 31.57 5.05 -12.34
CA GLY A 166 30.61 4.55 -13.29
C GLY A 166 30.24 3.10 -12.99
N SER A 167 28.99 2.89 -12.74
CA SER A 167 28.34 1.60 -12.95
C SER A 167 26.94 1.87 -13.47
N GLY A 168 26.88 1.80 -14.79
CA GLY A 168 25.66 2.10 -15.53
C GLY A 168 24.51 1.17 -15.22
N LEU A 169 23.40 1.44 -15.91
CA LEU A 169 22.11 0.78 -15.95
C LEU A 169 22.12 -0.77 -15.79
N LEU A 170 23.24 -1.42 -16.11
CA LEU A 170 23.45 -2.87 -15.95
C LEU A 170 23.54 -3.33 -14.49
N GLY A 171 24.04 -2.51 -13.58
CA GLY A 171 24.05 -2.85 -12.14
C GLY A 171 22.66 -2.84 -11.49
N LEU A 172 21.76 -2.01 -12.01
CA LEU A 172 20.38 -1.94 -11.52
C LEU A 172 19.54 -3.16 -11.98
N LEU A 173 19.89 -3.77 -13.12
CA LEU A 173 19.22 -4.97 -13.65
C LEU A 173 19.78 -6.25 -13.02
N ALA A 174 21.03 -6.29 -12.60
CA ALA A 174 21.65 -7.45 -11.96
C ALA A 174 21.13 -7.71 -10.52
N GLY A 175 20.61 -6.69 -9.83
CA GLY A 175 20.00 -6.84 -8.50
C GLY A 175 18.60 -7.49 -8.49
N ARG A 176 18.07 -7.84 -9.66
CA ARG A 176 16.74 -8.45 -9.82
C ARG A 176 16.79 -9.93 -10.25
N MET A 177 17.96 -10.55 -10.18
CA MET A 177 18.02 -12.00 -10.26
C MET A 177 17.53 -12.57 -8.93
N ILE A 178 16.32 -13.10 -8.91
CA ILE A 178 15.83 -13.98 -7.86
C ILE A 178 16.86 -15.10 -7.76
N PRO A 179 17.50 -15.32 -6.59
CA PRO A 179 18.36 -16.47 -6.42
C PRO A 179 17.52 -17.70 -6.76
N GLY A 180 18.03 -18.61 -7.60
CA GLY A 180 17.32 -19.77 -8.10
C GLY A 180 16.78 -20.66 -6.97
N GLY A 181 15.64 -20.27 -6.44
CA GLY A 181 14.84 -21.04 -5.50
C GLY A 181 13.70 -21.67 -6.29
N THR A 182 13.55 -22.97 -6.18
CA THR A 182 12.42 -23.69 -6.77
C THR A 182 11.11 -23.14 -6.19
N LEU A 183 10.30 -22.49 -7.02
CA LEU A 183 8.98 -22.01 -6.61
C LEU A 183 8.05 -23.23 -6.49
N ARG A 184 7.63 -23.56 -5.27
CA ARG A 184 6.62 -24.59 -5.06
C ARG A 184 5.24 -23.93 -4.94
N ALA A 185 4.37 -24.18 -5.91
CA ALA A 185 2.98 -23.74 -5.89
C ALA A 185 2.07 -24.95 -5.61
N ALA A 186 1.15 -24.81 -4.65
CA ALA A 186 0.13 -25.81 -4.36
C ALA A 186 -1.24 -25.27 -4.73
N PHE A 187 -1.99 -26.03 -5.52
CA PHE A 187 -3.36 -25.71 -5.90
C PHE A 187 -4.31 -26.62 -5.11
N VAL A 188 -5.15 -26.00 -4.27
CA VAL A 188 -6.10 -26.74 -3.42
C VAL A 188 -7.49 -26.59 -4.02
N HIS A 189 -8.13 -27.72 -4.33
CA HIS A 189 -9.49 -27.82 -4.85
C HIS A 189 -10.41 -28.47 -3.82
N GLU A 190 -11.65 -28.01 -3.72
CA GLU A 190 -12.67 -28.60 -2.83
C GLU A 190 -13.14 -29.97 -3.29
N CYS A 191 -13.00 -30.28 -4.58
CA CYS A 191 -13.30 -31.59 -5.15
C CYS A 191 -12.45 -31.85 -6.38
N ALA A 192 -12.52 -33.08 -6.91
CA ALA A 192 -11.81 -33.44 -8.14
C ALA A 192 -12.29 -32.60 -9.34
N PRO A 193 -11.39 -32.22 -10.28
CA PRO A 193 -11.71 -31.35 -11.41
C PRO A 193 -12.87 -31.81 -12.29
N GLU A 194 -13.10 -33.13 -12.35
CA GLU A 194 -14.19 -33.74 -13.14
C GLU A 194 -15.56 -33.43 -12.55
N LYS A 195 -15.64 -33.14 -11.26
CA LYS A 195 -16.90 -32.93 -10.54
C LYS A 195 -17.42 -31.50 -10.61
N SER A 196 -16.60 -30.53 -11.07
CA SER A 196 -16.99 -29.13 -11.17
C SER A 196 -16.40 -28.49 -12.44
N PRO A 197 -17.25 -27.93 -13.31
CA PRO A 197 -16.78 -27.21 -14.51
C PRO A 197 -15.83 -26.05 -14.14
N TRP A 198 -16.09 -25.36 -13.04
CA TRP A 198 -15.27 -24.24 -12.55
C TRP A 198 -13.87 -24.72 -12.11
N ILE A 199 -13.79 -25.82 -11.34
CA ILE A 199 -12.51 -26.38 -10.91
C ILE A 199 -11.74 -26.92 -12.10
N ARG A 200 -12.40 -27.46 -13.12
CA ARG A 200 -11.78 -27.93 -14.36
C ARG A 200 -11.08 -26.80 -15.11
N GLU A 201 -11.69 -25.62 -15.19
CA GLU A 201 -11.05 -24.47 -15.82
C GLU A 201 -9.86 -23.95 -15.02
N HIS A 202 -9.94 -23.99 -13.69
CA HIS A 202 -8.80 -23.67 -12.82
C HIS A 202 -7.65 -24.66 -12.98
N ASP A 203 -7.93 -25.96 -13.09
CA ASP A 203 -6.91 -26.98 -13.30
C ASP A 203 -6.23 -26.87 -14.68
N LYS A 204 -6.96 -26.48 -15.70
CA LYS A 204 -6.37 -26.14 -17.01
C LYS A 204 -5.37 -24.98 -16.89
N GLY A 205 -5.71 -23.94 -16.12
CA GLY A 205 -4.80 -22.85 -15.85
C GLY A 205 -3.51 -23.30 -15.15
N ARG A 206 -3.62 -24.21 -14.17
CA ARG A 206 -2.48 -24.85 -13.50
C ARG A 206 -1.60 -25.59 -14.52
N GLN A 207 -2.21 -26.44 -15.36
CA GLN A 207 -1.49 -27.22 -16.38
C GLN A 207 -0.77 -26.32 -17.40
N GLN A 208 -1.40 -25.20 -17.81
CA GLN A 208 -0.76 -24.23 -18.69
C GLN A 208 0.44 -23.57 -18.02
N LEU A 209 0.35 -23.27 -16.71
CA LEU A 209 1.44 -22.69 -15.95
C LEU A 209 2.61 -23.67 -15.81
N GLU A 210 2.34 -24.95 -15.55
CA GLU A 210 3.36 -26.01 -15.52
C GLU A 210 4.05 -26.15 -16.88
N GLN A 211 3.29 -26.12 -18.00
CA GLN A 211 3.86 -26.19 -19.35
C GLN A 211 4.70 -24.96 -19.70
N ALA A 212 4.29 -23.76 -19.23
CA ALA A 212 5.00 -22.53 -19.51
C ALA A 212 6.30 -22.34 -18.71
N LEU A 213 6.33 -22.86 -17.48
CA LEU A 213 7.48 -22.72 -16.58
C LEU A 213 8.48 -23.89 -16.70
N GLY A 214 8.07 -25.01 -17.29
CA GLY A 214 8.88 -26.22 -17.39
C GLY A 214 9.10 -26.90 -16.02
N ASP A 215 9.47 -28.17 -16.06
CA ASP A 215 10.01 -28.86 -14.89
C ASP A 215 11.44 -28.34 -14.64
N THR A 216 11.57 -27.36 -13.73
CA THR A 216 12.87 -26.88 -13.23
C THR A 216 13.10 -27.34 -11.82
#